data_fa0caaf62e8fbdfa53647c5c0e1c9796
#
_entry.id   fa0caaf62e8fbdfa53647c5c0e1c9796
#
_cell.length_a   1.000
_cell.length_b   1.000
_cell.length_c   1.000
_cell.angle_alpha   90.00
_cell.angle_beta   90.00
_cell.angle_gamma   90.00
#
_symmetry.space_group_name_H-M   'P 1'
#
loop_
_entity.id
_entity.type
_entity.pdbx_description
1 polymer ?
#
loop_
_entity_poly.entity_id
_entity_poly.type
_entity_poly.pdbx_seq_one_letter_code
_entity_poly.pdbx_strand_id
1 'polypeptide(L)'
;GKSTSLAAMVGYRNENSYGHIVTIEDPIEYMHEHKNCLITQREVGVDTESYDIALKNTLRQAPDVILLGEIRDRETMDYAIAFAETGHLCLSTLHANSTNQALDRIINFFPEDRRDQLLMDLSLNL
;
A
#
# COMPACT_ATOMS: atom_id res chain seq x y z
N GLY A 1 -2.79 -12.46 -11.34
CA GLY A 1 -2.90 -11.23 -11.69
C GLY A 1 -2.57 -10.00 -10.84
N LYS A 2 -3.09 -9.87 -9.60
CA LYS A 2 -2.92 -8.64 -8.81
C LYS A 2 -1.47 -8.35 -8.46
N SER A 3 -0.76 -9.31 -7.91
CA SER A 3 0.66 -9.16 -7.53
C SER A 3 1.55 -8.89 -8.75
N THR A 4 1.25 -9.52 -9.87
CA THR A 4 1.97 -9.30 -11.13
C THR A 4 1.79 -7.87 -11.62
N SER A 5 0.56 -7.35 -11.57
CA SER A 5 0.26 -5.97 -11.96
C SER A 5 0.97 -4.96 -11.08
N LEU A 6 0.97 -5.17 -9.76
CA LEU A 6 1.70 -4.29 -8.83
C LEU A 6 3.21 -4.33 -9.08
N ALA A 7 3.77 -5.52 -9.28
CA ALA A 7 5.18 -5.66 -9.59
C ALA A 7 5.56 -4.92 -10.87
N ALA A 8 4.70 -4.96 -11.90
CA ALA A 8 4.91 -4.22 -13.14
C ALA A 8 4.88 -2.70 -12.92
N MET A 9 3.97 -2.21 -12.08
CA MET A 9 3.90 -0.78 -11.75
C MET A 9 5.15 -0.31 -11.01
N VAL A 10 5.61 -1.09 -10.04
CA VAL A 10 6.86 -0.80 -9.32
C VAL A 10 8.06 -0.82 -10.25
N GLY A 11 8.15 -1.81 -11.12
CA GLY A 11 9.22 -1.91 -12.11
C GLY A 11 9.25 -0.71 -13.05
N TYR A 12 8.09 -0.30 -13.54
CA TYR A 12 7.96 0.88 -14.39
C TYR A 12 8.43 2.15 -13.66
N ARG A 13 7.99 2.34 -12.42
CA ARG A 13 8.40 3.48 -11.60
C ARG A 13 9.90 3.49 -11.36
N ASN A 14 10.48 2.32 -11.07
CA ASN A 14 11.91 2.15 -10.85
C ASN A 14 12.75 2.54 -12.08
N GLU A 15 12.25 2.28 -13.28
CA GLU A 15 12.95 2.59 -14.52
C GLU A 15 12.77 4.05 -14.98
N ASN A 16 11.66 4.68 -14.62
CA ASN A 16 11.25 5.96 -15.21
C ASN A 16 11.22 7.14 -14.21
N SER A 17 11.50 6.89 -12.95
CA SER A 17 11.51 7.94 -11.90
C SER A 17 12.66 7.71 -10.93
N TYR A 18 12.92 8.71 -10.10
CA TYR A 18 13.89 8.62 -9.00
C TYR A 18 13.15 8.68 -7.67
N GLY A 19 13.74 8.11 -6.65
CA GLY A 19 13.20 8.16 -5.30
C GLY A 19 13.34 6.85 -4.55
N HIS A 20 12.58 6.71 -3.48
CA HIS A 20 12.58 5.54 -2.61
C HIS A 20 11.22 4.86 -2.64
N ILE A 21 11.20 3.58 -2.98
CA ILE A 21 10.01 2.73 -2.98
C ILE A 21 10.14 1.75 -1.83
N VAL A 22 9.15 1.72 -0.94
CA VAL A 22 9.06 0.73 0.13
C VAL A 22 7.90 -0.20 -0.16
N THR A 23 8.14 -1.50 -0.09
CA THR A 23 7.09 -2.50 -0.20
C THR A 23 6.98 -3.30 1.09
N ILE A 24 5.75 -3.65 1.45
CA ILE A 24 5.45 -4.54 2.57
C ILE A 24 4.57 -5.66 2.01
N GLU A 25 5.10 -6.86 2.00
CA GLU A 25 4.48 -8.00 1.31
C GLU A 25 4.45 -9.23 2.21
N ASP A 26 3.52 -10.13 1.94
CA ASP A 26 3.36 -11.37 2.68
C ASP A 26 2.87 -12.50 1.74
N PRO A 27 3.79 -13.24 1.12
CA PRO A 27 5.24 -13.05 1.00
C PRO A 27 5.65 -12.13 -0.16
N ILE A 28 6.94 -11.85 -0.28
CA ILE A 28 7.51 -11.22 -1.49
C ILE A 28 7.46 -12.23 -2.63
N GLU A 29 6.79 -11.88 -3.72
CA GLU A 29 6.68 -12.76 -4.90
C GLU A 29 7.68 -12.41 -5.99
N TYR A 30 8.06 -11.13 -6.11
CA TYR A 30 9.01 -10.64 -7.10
C TYR A 30 10.07 -9.78 -6.46
N MET A 31 11.33 -10.08 -6.72
CA MET A 31 12.45 -9.25 -6.27
C MET A 31 12.77 -8.18 -7.31
N HIS A 32 12.97 -6.96 -6.84
CA HIS A 32 13.33 -5.82 -7.68
C HIS A 32 14.79 -5.43 -7.47
N GLU A 33 15.48 -5.16 -8.57
CA GLU A 33 16.82 -4.57 -8.52
C GLU A 33 16.71 -3.05 -8.36
N HIS A 34 17.68 -2.45 -7.67
CA HIS A 34 17.79 -0.99 -7.67
C HIS A 34 18.18 -0.52 -9.07
N LYS A 35 17.36 0.38 -9.64
CA LYS A 35 17.65 1.03 -10.90
C LYS A 35 17.76 2.53 -10.68
N ASN A 36 16.73 3.30 -11.00
CA ASN A 36 16.67 4.71 -10.69
C ASN A 36 16.14 4.98 -9.28
N CYS A 37 15.44 4.01 -8.68
CA CYS A 37 14.93 4.11 -7.33
C CYS A 37 15.70 3.21 -6.37
N LEU A 38 15.78 3.62 -5.12
CA LEU A 38 16.10 2.72 -4.03
C LEU A 38 14.84 1.93 -3.69
N ILE A 39 14.92 0.60 -3.70
CA ILE A 39 13.78 -0.26 -3.38
C ILE A 39 14.07 -1.03 -2.10
N THR A 40 13.24 -0.84 -1.11
CA THR A 40 13.25 -1.59 0.15
C THR A 40 12.04 -2.50 0.19
N GLN A 41 12.26 -3.80 0.07
CA GLN A 41 11.20 -4.81 0.13
C GLN A 41 11.24 -5.49 1.50
N ARG A 42 10.10 -5.45 2.19
CA ARG A 42 9.95 -6.06 3.51
C ARG A 42 8.92 -7.17 3.46
N GLU A 43 9.30 -8.35 3.94
CA GLU A 43 8.41 -9.50 4.03
C GLU A 43 7.93 -9.68 5.46
N VAL A 44 6.61 -9.77 5.64
CA VAL A 44 6.01 -10.03 6.94
C VAL A 44 6.40 -11.44 7.40
N GLY A 45 6.86 -11.54 8.64
CA GLY A 45 7.33 -12.79 9.23
C GLY A 45 8.82 -13.07 8.99
N VAL A 46 9.51 -12.33 8.12
CA VAL A 46 10.94 -12.46 7.83
C VAL A 46 11.67 -11.18 8.20
N ASP A 47 11.35 -10.07 7.53
CA ASP A 47 11.99 -8.77 7.73
C ASP A 47 11.28 -7.92 8.79
N THR A 48 10.03 -8.21 9.06
CA THR A 48 9.19 -7.49 10.04
C THR A 48 8.19 -8.46 10.67
N GLU A 49 7.79 -8.19 11.90
CA GLU A 49 6.85 -9.06 12.62
C GLU A 49 5.42 -8.94 12.08
N SER A 50 5.02 -7.76 11.66
CA SER A 50 3.66 -7.50 11.21
C SER A 50 3.58 -6.32 10.24
N TYR A 51 2.45 -6.17 9.58
CA TYR A 51 2.16 -5.00 8.76
C TYR A 51 2.20 -3.71 9.58
N ASP A 52 1.66 -3.71 10.79
CA ASP A 52 1.61 -2.51 11.64
C ASP A 52 2.98 -1.98 12.00
N ILE A 53 3.90 -2.87 12.39
CA ILE A 53 5.27 -2.50 12.72
C ILE A 53 5.99 -1.98 11.48
N ALA A 54 5.84 -2.66 10.35
CA ALA A 54 6.43 -2.25 9.09
C ALA A 54 5.93 -0.88 8.64
N LEU A 55 4.63 -0.61 8.75
CA LEU A 55 4.03 0.67 8.39
C LEU A 55 4.57 1.81 9.24
N LYS A 56 4.65 1.62 10.56
CA LYS A 56 5.23 2.61 11.47
C LYS A 56 6.68 2.94 11.12
N ASN A 57 7.47 1.93 10.81
CA ASN A 57 8.87 2.10 10.43
C ASN A 57 9.01 2.79 9.07
N THR A 58 8.10 2.49 8.14
CA THR A 58 8.08 3.09 6.82
C THR A 58 7.85 4.60 6.86
N LEU A 59 7.01 5.09 7.76
CA LEU A 59 6.79 6.53 7.96
C LEU A 59 8.09 7.29 8.25
N ARG A 60 9.03 6.65 8.94
CA ARG A 60 10.33 7.25 9.31
C ARG A 60 11.32 7.28 8.15
N GLN A 61 11.09 6.50 7.11
CA GLN A 61 11.99 6.39 5.96
C GLN A 61 11.68 7.41 4.87
N ALA A 62 10.58 8.14 4.99
CA ALA A 62 10.12 9.14 4.03
C ALA A 62 10.13 8.64 2.58
N PRO A 63 9.44 7.52 2.26
CA PRO A 63 9.43 6.98 0.91
C PRO A 63 8.56 7.84 -0.02
N ASP A 64 8.83 7.76 -1.32
CA ASP A 64 8.00 8.43 -2.33
C ASP A 64 6.81 7.57 -2.75
N VAL A 65 7.01 6.26 -2.78
CA VAL A 65 6.00 5.27 -3.14
C VAL A 65 5.98 4.17 -2.09
N ILE A 66 4.77 3.77 -1.71
CA ILE A 66 4.54 2.68 -0.78
C ILE A 66 3.66 1.65 -1.47
N LEU A 67 4.08 0.39 -1.41
CA LEU A 67 3.27 -0.73 -1.87
C LEU A 67 2.91 -1.60 -0.67
N LEU A 68 1.62 -1.78 -0.44
CA LEU A 68 1.10 -2.74 0.53
C LEU A 68 0.59 -3.94 -0.26
N GLY A 69 1.14 -5.12 0.01
CA GLY A 69 0.77 -6.34 -0.70
C GLY A 69 -0.72 -6.58 -0.71
N GLU A 70 -1.36 -6.35 0.42
CA GLU A 70 -2.80 -6.49 0.58
C GLU A 70 -3.32 -5.64 1.75
N ILE A 71 -4.49 -5.04 1.58
CA ILE A 71 -5.23 -4.40 2.68
C ILE A 71 -6.24 -5.41 3.21
N ARG A 72 -6.13 -5.74 4.50
CA ARG A 72 -6.96 -6.76 5.16
C ARG A 72 -7.88 -6.20 6.23
N ASP A 73 -7.56 -5.04 6.79
CA ASP A 73 -8.25 -4.48 7.94
C ASP A 73 -8.27 -2.95 7.93
N ARG A 74 -8.95 -2.40 8.93
CA ARG A 74 -9.08 -0.96 9.10
C ARG A 74 -7.73 -0.27 9.33
N GLU A 75 -6.86 -0.85 10.15
CA GLU A 75 -5.57 -0.24 10.48
C GLU A 75 -4.71 -0.05 9.25
N THR A 76 -4.60 -1.09 8.43
CA THR A 76 -3.85 -1.02 7.17
C THR A 76 -4.46 0.01 6.22
N MET A 77 -5.79 0.07 6.14
CA MET A 77 -6.47 1.05 5.31
C MET A 77 -6.27 2.48 5.82
N ASP A 78 -6.32 2.70 7.12
CA ASP A 78 -6.05 4.02 7.72
C ASP A 78 -4.64 4.50 7.38
N TYR A 79 -3.63 3.63 7.46
CA TYR A 79 -2.27 3.97 7.05
C TYR A 79 -2.16 4.30 5.57
N ALA A 80 -2.82 3.53 4.72
CA ALA A 80 -2.82 3.78 3.27
C ALA A 80 -3.40 5.17 2.95
N ILE A 81 -4.51 5.53 3.57
CA ILE A 81 -5.13 6.83 3.41
C ILE A 81 -4.19 7.94 3.93
N ALA A 82 -3.59 7.76 5.10
CA ALA A 82 -2.67 8.73 5.67
C ALA A 82 -1.46 8.98 4.76
N PHE A 83 -0.89 7.94 4.17
CA PHE A 83 0.20 8.07 3.20
C PHE A 83 -0.24 8.86 1.96
N ALA A 84 -1.42 8.55 1.43
CA ALA A 84 -1.95 9.24 0.26
C ALA A 84 -2.21 10.73 0.55
N GLU A 85 -2.75 11.05 1.71
CA GLU A 85 -3.02 12.43 2.14
C GLU A 85 -1.76 13.27 2.28
N THR A 86 -0.64 12.67 2.62
CA THR A 86 0.64 13.37 2.78
C THR A 86 1.46 13.45 1.49
N GLY A 87 0.86 13.15 0.35
CA GLY A 87 1.49 13.33 -0.96
C GLY A 87 2.30 12.13 -1.46
N HIS A 88 2.19 10.98 -0.80
CA HIS A 88 2.83 9.74 -1.25
C HIS A 88 1.90 8.96 -2.16
N LEU A 89 2.47 8.23 -3.12
CA LEU A 89 1.71 7.25 -3.89
C LEU A 89 1.63 5.95 -3.10
N CYS A 90 0.41 5.52 -2.79
CA CYS A 90 0.17 4.24 -2.13
C CYS A 90 -0.51 3.28 -3.11
N LEU A 91 0.11 2.13 -3.34
CA LEU A 91 -0.42 1.05 -4.18
C LEU A 91 -0.76 -0.15 -3.30
N SER A 92 -1.87 -0.78 -3.57
CA SER A 92 -2.27 -1.98 -2.81
C SER A 92 -3.23 -2.86 -3.58
N THR A 93 -3.57 -4.01 -3.00
CA THR A 93 -4.61 -4.90 -3.49
C THR A 93 -5.66 -5.16 -2.43
N LEU A 94 -6.81 -5.59 -2.88
CA LEU A 94 -7.92 -6.05 -2.06
C LEU A 94 -8.48 -7.34 -2.66
N HIS A 95 -8.98 -8.23 -1.81
CA HIS A 95 -9.75 -9.38 -2.26
C HIS A 95 -11.19 -8.95 -2.54
N ALA A 96 -11.50 -8.76 -3.83
CA ALA A 96 -12.84 -8.42 -4.29
C ALA A 96 -13.00 -8.88 -5.74
N ASN A 97 -14.24 -9.15 -6.15
CA ASN A 97 -14.55 -9.61 -7.51
C ASN A 97 -14.92 -8.47 -8.46
N SER A 98 -15.16 -7.27 -7.92
CA SER A 98 -15.52 -6.09 -8.71
C SER A 98 -15.11 -4.82 -7.97
N THR A 99 -15.11 -3.70 -8.67
CA THR A 99 -14.86 -2.37 -8.06
C THR A 99 -15.86 -2.06 -6.97
N ASN A 100 -17.14 -2.35 -7.19
CA ASN A 100 -18.17 -2.11 -6.18
C ASN A 100 -17.94 -2.94 -4.92
N GLN A 101 -17.57 -4.20 -5.05
CA GLN A 101 -17.24 -5.05 -3.92
C GLN A 101 -15.99 -4.57 -3.19
N ALA A 102 -15.00 -4.06 -3.91
CA ALA A 102 -13.79 -3.50 -3.30
C ALA A 102 -14.14 -2.28 -2.42
N LEU A 103 -14.95 -1.37 -2.93
CA LEU A 103 -15.41 -0.21 -2.18
C LEU A 103 -16.23 -0.60 -0.96
N ASP A 104 -17.16 -1.55 -1.11
CA ASP A 104 -17.96 -2.06 0.01
C ASP A 104 -17.07 -2.71 1.07
N ARG A 105 -16.05 -3.45 0.66
CA ARG A 105 -15.12 -4.06 1.60
C ARG A 105 -14.32 -3.02 2.38
N ILE A 106 -13.86 -1.96 1.72
CA ILE A 106 -13.18 -0.85 2.38
C ILE A 106 -14.11 -0.19 3.41
N ILE A 107 -15.34 0.11 3.02
CA ILE A 107 -16.34 0.73 3.89
C ILE A 107 -16.60 -0.14 5.12
N ASN A 108 -16.69 -1.46 4.93
CA ASN A 108 -16.98 -2.40 6.01
C ASN A 108 -15.81 -2.64 6.98
N PHE A 109 -14.60 -2.19 6.66
CA PHE A 109 -13.50 -2.19 7.64
C PHE A 109 -13.73 -1.17 8.77
N PHE A 110 -14.56 -0.16 8.54
CA PHE A 110 -14.76 0.96 9.45
C PHE A 110 -16.09 0.86 10.18
N PRO A 111 -16.13 1.31 11.45
CA PRO A 111 -17.41 1.41 12.15
C PRO A 111 -18.30 2.47 11.49
N GLU A 112 -19.60 2.34 11.68
CA GLU A 112 -20.59 3.15 11.01
C GLU A 112 -20.41 4.67 11.25
N ASP A 113 -19.99 5.06 12.44
CA ASP A 113 -19.75 6.45 12.81
C ASP A 113 -18.54 7.09 12.12
N ARG A 114 -17.67 6.30 11.48
CA ARG A 114 -16.50 6.79 10.74
C ARG A 114 -16.66 6.74 9.24
N ARG A 115 -17.76 6.21 8.72
CA ARG A 115 -17.95 5.99 7.28
C ARG A 115 -18.05 7.28 6.48
N ASP A 116 -18.67 8.31 7.01
CA ASP A 116 -18.77 9.59 6.32
C ASP A 116 -17.41 10.24 6.10
N GLN A 117 -16.56 10.23 7.11
CA GLN A 117 -15.18 10.71 6.99
C GLN A 117 -14.38 9.87 6.01
N LEU A 118 -14.54 8.55 6.06
CA LEU A 118 -13.88 7.62 5.13
C LEU A 118 -14.27 7.92 3.68
N LEU A 119 -15.56 8.12 3.40
CA LEU A 119 -16.04 8.42 2.05
C LEU A 119 -15.46 9.72 1.52
N MET A 120 -15.34 10.74 2.37
CA MET A 120 -14.70 12.00 2.01
C MET A 120 -13.21 11.79 1.69
N ASP A 121 -12.50 11.09 2.54
CA ASP A 121 -11.07 10.81 2.34
C ASP A 121 -10.82 10.03 1.05
N LEU A 122 -11.64 9.03 0.74
CA LEU A 122 -11.56 8.28 -0.50
C LEU A 122 -11.86 9.16 -1.73
N SER A 123 -12.83 10.04 -1.63
CA SER A 123 -13.19 10.93 -2.75
C SER A 123 -12.07 11.90 -3.13
N LEU A 124 -11.21 12.23 -2.18
CA LEU A 124 -10.10 13.16 -2.38
C LEU A 124 -8.78 12.46 -2.77
N ASN A 125 -8.58 11.20 -2.36
CA ASN A 125 -7.27 10.54 -2.41
C ASN A 125 -7.22 9.25 -3.23
N LEU A 126 -8.36 8.71 -3.65
CA LEU A 126 -8.41 7.45 -4.42
C LEU A 126 -8.24 7.69 -5.92
#